data_afcab22ea3ba709bcffe80a66356cccf
#
_entry.id   afcab22ea3ba709bcffe80a66356cccf
#
_cell.length_a   1.000
_cell.length_b   1.000
_cell.length_c   1.000
_cell.angle_alpha   90.00
_cell.angle_beta   90.00
_cell.angle_gamma   90.00
#
_symmetry.space_group_name_H-M   'P 1'
#
loop_
_entity.id
_entity.type
_entity.pdbx_description
1 polymer ?
#
loop_
_entity_poly.entity_id
_entity_poly.type
_entity_poly.pdbx_seq_one_letter_code
_entity_poly.pdbx_strand_id
1 'polypeptide(L)'
;MPQKIIISSMPEEARMGLIKDDMLQEYLVERSLSAHLVGSIFLGRVSNVVRGIQAAFIDIGLEQNAFLYLGETQDLTEGSQVLVQIIKDPRGSKGPTASREITFPGHYVVLFPFGDYIGISRKITDAAERDRLHALAEKHRPEGVGLVLRTEAEGIPEEVLAADITALLAEWNVVETKSRRTKAPAFLHRELDLSVRMVRDYFTKDVEEIVVDSREAFHRIEELLVKMPQAAQTRLRFWEGNEDVFAAFGFSDTIAALSDRRVNLPCGG
;
A
#
# COMPACT_ATOMS: atom_id res chain seq x y z
N MET A 1 4.63 23.23 -7.79
CA MET A 1 6.10 23.16 -7.67
C MET A 1 6.51 21.79 -8.17
N PRO A 2 7.51 21.69 -9.08
CA PRO A 2 7.85 20.44 -9.72
C PRO A 2 8.31 19.40 -8.70
N GLN A 3 7.74 18.23 -8.80
CA GLN A 3 8.11 17.08 -7.97
C GLN A 3 8.73 16.00 -8.84
N LYS A 4 9.63 15.22 -8.26
CA LYS A 4 10.27 14.09 -8.90
C LYS A 4 10.24 12.89 -7.96
N ILE A 5 9.99 11.72 -8.51
CA ILE A 5 10.14 10.44 -7.79
C ILE A 5 11.36 9.72 -8.33
N ILE A 6 12.26 9.30 -7.44
CA ILE A 6 13.42 8.46 -7.78
C ILE A 6 13.20 7.10 -7.13
N ILE A 7 13.33 6.04 -7.92
CA ILE A 7 13.16 4.65 -7.48
C ILE A 7 14.40 3.86 -7.84
N SER A 8 15.01 3.25 -6.82
CA SER A 8 16.02 2.22 -6.98
C SER A 8 15.43 0.88 -6.55
N SER A 9 15.41 -0.09 -7.46
CA SER A 9 14.83 -1.39 -7.21
C SER A 9 15.84 -2.49 -7.51
N MET A 10 16.68 -2.78 -6.52
CA MET A 10 17.66 -3.86 -6.55
C MET A 10 17.09 -5.13 -5.88
N PRO A 11 17.61 -6.33 -6.19
CA PRO A 11 17.07 -7.58 -5.63
C PRO A 11 17.04 -7.64 -4.10
N GLU A 12 17.99 -6.96 -3.44
CA GLU A 12 18.17 -6.99 -1.99
C GLU A 12 17.50 -5.82 -1.26
N GLU A 13 17.30 -4.70 -1.97
CA GLU A 13 16.77 -3.47 -1.39
C GLU A 13 16.06 -2.63 -2.45
N ALA A 14 14.84 -2.21 -2.17
CA ALA A 14 14.14 -1.20 -2.94
C ALA A 14 14.10 0.11 -2.14
N ARG A 15 14.38 1.23 -2.83
CA ARG A 15 14.41 2.58 -2.25
C ARG A 15 13.57 3.53 -3.09
N MET A 16 12.89 4.46 -2.45
CA MET A 16 12.18 5.53 -3.11
C MET A 16 12.49 6.87 -2.45
N GLY A 17 12.69 7.89 -3.25
CA GLY A 17 12.79 9.29 -2.82
C GLY A 17 11.74 10.14 -3.52
N LEU A 18 10.99 10.93 -2.76
CA LEU A 18 10.18 12.04 -3.26
C LEU A 18 10.97 13.34 -3.14
N ILE A 19 11.25 13.97 -4.26
CA ILE A 19 12.02 15.20 -4.34
C ILE A 19 11.07 16.34 -4.68
N LYS A 20 11.15 17.42 -3.92
CA LYS A 20 10.42 18.66 -4.15
C LYS A 20 11.38 19.84 -3.95
N ASP A 21 11.42 20.75 -4.90
CA ASP A 21 12.29 21.93 -4.85
C ASP A 21 13.76 21.54 -4.60
N ASP A 22 14.25 20.51 -5.32
CA ASP A 22 15.58 19.90 -5.21
C ASP A 22 15.94 19.36 -3.80
N MET A 23 14.96 19.19 -2.93
CA MET A 23 15.12 18.60 -1.60
C MET A 23 14.43 17.24 -1.50
N LEU A 24 15.09 16.30 -0.85
CA LEU A 24 14.52 14.99 -0.52
C LEU A 24 13.51 15.17 0.63
N GLN A 25 12.21 15.04 0.31
CA GLN A 25 11.10 15.20 1.28
C GLN A 25 10.75 13.90 1.98
N GLU A 26 10.73 12.80 1.21
CA GLU A 26 10.42 11.46 1.72
C GLU A 26 11.50 10.51 1.22
N TYR A 27 11.94 9.61 2.08
CA TYR A 27 12.85 8.52 1.71
C TYR A 27 12.38 7.22 2.35
N LEU A 28 12.10 6.23 1.52
CA LEU A 28 11.57 4.94 1.94
C LEU A 28 12.49 3.83 1.47
N VAL A 29 12.67 2.84 2.35
CA VAL A 29 13.55 1.69 2.09
C VAL A 29 12.82 0.42 2.50
N GLU A 30 12.84 -0.57 1.61
CA GLU A 30 12.38 -1.92 1.86
C GLU A 30 13.47 -2.91 1.53
N ARG A 31 13.81 -3.80 2.46
CA ARG A 31 14.85 -4.81 2.29
C ARG A 31 14.25 -6.19 2.10
N SER A 32 14.66 -6.87 1.03
CA SER A 32 14.18 -8.21 0.69
C SER A 32 14.60 -9.31 1.68
N LEU A 33 15.56 -9.03 2.58
CA LEU A 33 16.00 -9.97 3.63
C LEU A 33 14.92 -10.28 4.68
N SER A 34 13.90 -9.45 4.78
CA SER A 34 12.65 -9.75 5.47
C SER A 34 11.55 -9.69 4.42
N ALA A 35 10.96 -10.83 4.06
CA ALA A 35 9.80 -10.83 3.18
C ALA A 35 8.78 -9.81 3.73
N HIS A 36 8.61 -8.67 3.01
CA HIS A 36 7.61 -7.69 3.38
C HIS A 36 6.25 -8.34 3.24
N LEU A 37 5.57 -8.52 4.36
CA LEU A 37 4.29 -9.22 4.43
C LEU A 37 3.11 -8.24 4.57
N VAL A 38 3.38 -6.98 4.97
CA VAL A 38 2.33 -5.96 5.15
C VAL A 38 1.52 -5.83 3.87
N GLY A 39 0.18 -5.84 4.02
CA GLY A 39 -0.77 -5.85 2.91
C GLY A 39 -1.09 -7.25 2.36
N SER A 40 -0.23 -8.25 2.58
CA SER A 40 -0.48 -9.62 2.12
C SER A 40 -1.65 -10.27 2.86
N ILE A 41 -2.45 -11.06 2.13
CA ILE A 41 -3.65 -11.73 2.65
C ILE A 41 -3.42 -13.23 2.70
N PHE A 42 -3.77 -13.81 3.84
CA PHE A 42 -3.67 -15.25 4.11
C PHE A 42 -5.03 -15.82 4.53
N LEU A 43 -5.31 -17.03 4.12
CA LEU A 43 -6.26 -17.89 4.83
C LEU A 43 -5.51 -18.60 5.93
N GLY A 44 -5.67 -18.14 7.17
CA GLY A 44 -4.99 -18.70 8.33
C GLY A 44 -5.85 -19.72 9.08
N ARG A 45 -5.19 -20.53 9.91
CA ARG A 45 -5.84 -21.43 10.87
C ARG A 45 -5.61 -20.89 12.28
N VAL A 46 -6.68 -20.77 13.07
CA VAL A 46 -6.56 -20.37 14.47
C VAL A 46 -5.81 -21.46 15.24
N SER A 47 -4.61 -21.13 15.70
CA SER A 47 -3.73 -22.01 16.45
C SER A 47 -4.04 -22.01 17.95
N ASN A 48 -4.30 -20.81 18.50
CA ASN A 48 -4.64 -20.61 19.91
C ASN A 48 -5.42 -19.32 20.10
N VAL A 49 -6.35 -19.31 21.07
CA VAL A 49 -7.11 -18.10 21.49
C VAL A 49 -6.81 -17.76 22.93
N VAL A 50 -6.24 -16.56 23.16
CA VAL A 50 -5.85 -16.07 24.48
C VAL A 50 -6.81 -14.97 24.92
N ARG A 51 -7.86 -15.36 25.61
CA ARG A 51 -8.97 -14.46 26.01
C ARG A 51 -8.50 -13.34 26.93
N GLY A 52 -7.51 -13.60 27.79
CA GLY A 52 -7.01 -12.60 28.75
C GLY A 52 -6.39 -11.34 28.10
N ILE A 53 -5.93 -11.45 26.86
CA ILE A 53 -5.37 -10.32 26.09
C ILE A 53 -6.20 -10.04 24.82
N GLN A 54 -7.40 -10.64 24.71
CA GLN A 54 -8.31 -10.50 23.57
C GLN A 54 -7.62 -10.73 22.22
N ALA A 55 -6.84 -11.80 22.09
CA ALA A 55 -6.05 -12.09 20.91
C ALA A 55 -6.11 -13.56 20.51
N ALA A 56 -5.82 -13.82 19.25
CA ALA A 56 -5.59 -15.16 18.71
C ALA A 56 -4.23 -15.23 18.01
N PHE A 57 -3.64 -16.41 18.01
CA PHE A 57 -2.47 -16.72 17.19
C PHE A 57 -2.93 -17.52 15.98
N ILE A 58 -2.56 -17.04 14.81
CA ILE A 58 -3.02 -17.56 13.51
C ILE A 58 -1.84 -18.20 12.80
N ASP A 59 -1.92 -19.48 12.54
CA ASP A 59 -1.01 -20.17 11.63
C ASP A 59 -1.31 -19.72 10.19
N ILE A 60 -0.35 -19.07 9.57
CA ILE A 60 -0.40 -18.58 8.20
C ILE A 60 0.58 -19.32 7.27
N GLY A 61 1.18 -20.44 7.77
CA GLY A 61 2.15 -21.24 7.03
C GLY A 61 3.58 -20.68 7.07
N LEU A 62 3.87 -19.79 8.00
CA LEU A 62 5.21 -19.26 8.29
C LEU A 62 5.75 -19.85 9.61
N GLU A 63 7.05 -19.65 9.87
CA GLU A 63 7.69 -20.12 11.10
C GLU A 63 7.01 -19.59 12.36
N GLN A 64 6.56 -18.33 12.33
CA GLN A 64 5.90 -17.67 13.45
C GLN A 64 4.43 -17.40 13.13
N ASN A 65 3.54 -17.76 14.06
CA ASN A 65 2.12 -17.45 13.95
C ASN A 65 1.87 -15.94 13.95
N ALA A 66 0.90 -15.50 13.16
CA ALA A 66 0.46 -14.11 13.17
C ALA A 66 -0.36 -13.80 14.42
N PHE A 67 -0.12 -12.64 15.02
CA PHE A 67 -0.89 -12.12 16.14
C PHE A 67 -2.12 -11.37 15.60
N LEU A 68 -3.31 -11.78 16.01
CA LEU A 68 -4.58 -11.17 15.65
C LEU A 68 -5.28 -10.64 16.90
N TYR A 69 -5.52 -9.32 16.96
CA TYR A 69 -6.34 -8.73 18.02
C TYR A 69 -7.83 -8.96 17.71
N LEU A 70 -8.59 -9.49 18.66
CA LEU A 70 -10.00 -9.87 18.48
C LEU A 70 -10.99 -8.76 18.86
N GLY A 71 -10.56 -7.77 19.63
CA GLY A 71 -11.46 -6.76 20.19
C GLY A 71 -12.54 -7.40 21.07
N GLU A 72 -13.77 -6.91 20.95
CA GLU A 72 -14.94 -7.42 21.67
C GLU A 72 -15.54 -8.68 21.03
N THR A 73 -15.27 -8.95 19.75
CA THR A 73 -15.77 -10.12 19.03
C THR A 73 -14.91 -11.35 19.29
N GLN A 74 -15.34 -12.21 20.19
CA GLN A 74 -14.64 -13.46 20.56
C GLN A 74 -15.22 -14.67 19.81
N ASP A 75 -15.48 -14.54 18.52
CA ASP A 75 -16.16 -15.53 17.68
C ASP A 75 -15.23 -16.61 17.11
N LEU A 76 -13.92 -16.48 17.31
CA LEU A 76 -12.94 -17.45 16.83
C LEU A 76 -12.73 -18.61 17.80
N THR A 77 -12.64 -19.80 17.23
CA THR A 77 -12.32 -21.04 17.94
C THR A 77 -11.05 -21.68 17.37
N GLU A 78 -10.29 -22.38 18.22
CA GLU A 78 -9.10 -23.10 17.77
C GLU A 78 -9.43 -24.10 16.65
N GLY A 79 -8.57 -24.17 15.65
CA GLY A 79 -8.76 -25.00 14.45
C GLY A 79 -9.63 -24.37 13.36
N SER A 80 -10.41 -23.30 13.64
CA SER A 80 -11.19 -22.62 12.62
C SER A 80 -10.31 -21.88 11.61
N GLN A 81 -10.86 -21.64 10.42
CA GLN A 81 -10.18 -20.88 9.37
C GLN A 81 -10.60 -19.43 9.46
N VAL A 82 -9.68 -18.51 9.21
CA VAL A 82 -9.92 -17.07 9.22
C VAL A 82 -9.11 -16.39 8.11
N LEU A 83 -9.76 -15.47 7.40
CA LEU A 83 -9.10 -14.61 6.44
C LEU A 83 -8.46 -13.44 7.19
N VAL A 84 -7.16 -13.23 6.96
CA VAL A 84 -6.41 -12.17 7.63
C VAL A 84 -5.48 -11.43 6.66
N GLN A 85 -5.32 -10.12 6.88
CA GLN A 85 -4.33 -9.28 6.22
C GLN A 85 -3.23 -8.89 7.21
N ILE A 86 -1.98 -8.97 6.79
CA ILE A 86 -0.84 -8.57 7.62
C ILE A 86 -0.76 -7.04 7.65
N ILE A 87 -0.70 -6.47 8.86
CA ILE A 87 -0.62 -5.02 9.10
C ILE A 87 0.73 -4.58 9.69
N LYS A 88 1.53 -5.52 10.21
CA LYS A 88 2.91 -5.27 10.63
C LYS A 88 3.76 -6.51 10.37
N ASP A 89 4.97 -6.28 9.86
CA ASP A 89 5.95 -7.34 9.65
C ASP A 89 6.43 -7.99 10.97
N PRO A 90 6.93 -9.21 10.92
CA PRO A 90 7.53 -9.86 12.08
C PRO A 90 8.74 -9.05 12.58
N ARG A 91 8.96 -9.03 13.90
CA ARG A 91 10.09 -8.30 14.49
C ARG A 91 10.77 -9.13 15.59
N GLY A 92 12.01 -9.53 15.33
CA GLY A 92 12.77 -10.40 16.23
C GLY A 92 12.06 -11.75 16.42
N SER A 93 11.73 -12.10 17.65
CA SER A 93 11.00 -13.33 18.00
C SER A 93 9.48 -13.22 17.91
N LYS A 94 8.95 -12.02 17.53
CA LYS A 94 7.50 -11.80 17.42
C LYS A 94 7.05 -12.02 15.99
N GLY A 95 6.00 -12.82 15.82
CA GLY A 95 5.33 -13.01 14.54
C GLY A 95 4.69 -11.72 14.01
N PRO A 96 4.23 -11.73 12.74
CA PRO A 96 3.56 -10.60 12.14
C PRO A 96 2.25 -10.29 12.86
N THR A 97 1.80 -9.03 12.77
CA THR A 97 0.47 -8.65 13.27
C THR A 97 -0.51 -8.67 12.11
N ALA A 98 -1.67 -9.26 12.35
CA ALA A 98 -2.73 -9.41 11.38
C ALA A 98 -4.02 -8.66 11.80
N SER A 99 -4.87 -8.39 10.81
CA SER A 99 -6.22 -7.85 10.96
C SER A 99 -7.22 -8.71 10.19
N ARG A 100 -8.47 -8.74 10.64
CA ARG A 100 -9.61 -9.28 9.85
C ARG A 100 -10.20 -8.23 8.91
N GLU A 101 -9.88 -6.98 9.14
CA GLU A 101 -10.25 -5.89 8.26
C GLU A 101 -9.36 -5.92 7.01
N ILE A 102 -9.90 -6.49 5.93
CA ILE A 102 -9.21 -6.61 4.66
C ILE A 102 -9.40 -5.31 3.89
N THR A 103 -8.31 -4.81 3.31
CA THR A 103 -8.33 -3.59 2.50
C THR A 103 -7.56 -3.78 1.20
N PHE A 104 -8.05 -3.14 0.13
CA PHE A 104 -7.35 -3.05 -1.15
C PHE A 104 -7.15 -1.57 -1.49
N PRO A 105 -5.93 -1.05 -1.30
CA PRO A 105 -5.64 0.35 -1.62
C PRO A 105 -5.41 0.53 -3.12
N GLY A 106 -6.31 1.29 -3.77
CA GLY A 106 -6.12 1.85 -5.11
C GLY A 106 -5.47 3.23 -5.06
N HIS A 107 -5.36 3.88 -6.22
CA HIS A 107 -4.85 5.24 -6.29
C HIS A 107 -5.88 6.26 -5.79
N TYR A 108 -7.14 6.11 -6.20
CA TYR A 108 -8.24 7.02 -5.87
C TYR A 108 -9.12 6.53 -4.73
N VAL A 109 -9.17 5.22 -4.52
CA VAL A 109 -10.10 4.56 -3.59
C VAL A 109 -9.36 3.53 -2.76
N VAL A 110 -9.77 3.36 -1.50
CA VAL A 110 -9.49 2.16 -0.71
C VAL A 110 -10.77 1.36 -0.60
N LEU A 111 -10.73 0.10 -1.01
CA LEU A 111 -11.86 -0.82 -0.97
C LEU A 111 -11.80 -1.70 0.28
N PHE A 112 -12.95 -1.86 0.94
CA PHE A 112 -13.17 -2.68 2.13
C PHE A 112 -14.22 -3.75 1.80
N PRO A 113 -13.82 -5.00 1.51
CA PRO A 113 -14.75 -6.05 1.06
C PRO A 113 -15.86 -6.41 2.06
N PHE A 114 -15.66 -6.12 3.34
CA PHE A 114 -16.58 -6.41 4.42
C PHE A 114 -17.08 -5.12 5.11
N GLY A 115 -17.20 -4.04 4.33
CA GLY A 115 -17.73 -2.77 4.80
C GLY A 115 -19.09 -2.47 4.20
N ASP A 116 -19.82 -1.52 4.78
CA ASP A 116 -21.04 -0.95 4.19
C ASP A 116 -21.10 0.55 4.47
N TYR A 117 -20.07 1.25 4.01
CA TYR A 117 -19.94 2.69 4.21
C TYR A 117 -19.15 3.36 3.07
N ILE A 118 -19.35 4.67 2.92
CA ILE A 118 -18.57 5.52 2.03
C ILE A 118 -17.89 6.59 2.89
N GLY A 119 -16.55 6.61 2.83
CA GLY A 119 -15.71 7.64 3.39
C GLY A 119 -15.12 8.55 2.30
N ILE A 120 -14.87 9.81 2.63
CA ILE A 120 -14.17 10.75 1.74
C ILE A 120 -13.07 11.44 2.54
N SER A 121 -11.88 11.54 1.96
CA SER A 121 -10.72 12.18 2.57
C SER A 121 -11.11 13.53 3.21
N ARG A 122 -10.61 13.75 4.42
CA ARG A 122 -10.85 15.02 5.14
C ARG A 122 -10.13 16.21 4.50
N LYS A 123 -9.16 15.94 3.62
CA LYS A 123 -8.43 16.99 2.89
C LYS A 123 -9.25 17.59 1.74
N ILE A 124 -10.28 16.88 1.25
CA ILE A 124 -11.25 17.42 0.29
C ILE A 124 -12.26 18.23 1.09
N THR A 125 -12.17 19.54 1.02
CA THR A 125 -12.98 20.46 1.86
C THR A 125 -14.17 21.07 1.13
N ASP A 126 -14.18 21.06 -0.21
CA ASP A 126 -15.32 21.55 -1.01
C ASP A 126 -16.53 20.64 -0.83
N ALA A 127 -17.63 21.18 -0.33
CA ALA A 127 -18.86 20.45 -0.06
C ALA A 127 -19.49 19.91 -1.36
N ALA A 128 -19.51 20.67 -2.44
CA ALA A 128 -20.09 20.23 -3.71
C ALA A 128 -19.29 19.06 -4.31
N GLU A 129 -17.97 19.09 -4.21
CA GLU A 129 -17.13 18.00 -4.65
C GLU A 129 -17.30 16.75 -3.78
N ARG A 130 -17.44 16.90 -2.47
CA ARG A 130 -17.75 15.78 -1.56
C ARG A 130 -19.06 15.10 -1.91
N ASP A 131 -20.12 15.89 -2.18
CA ASP A 131 -21.43 15.36 -2.57
C ASP A 131 -21.35 14.64 -3.93
N ARG A 132 -20.61 15.21 -4.90
CA ARG A 132 -20.35 14.58 -6.19
C ARG A 132 -19.65 13.23 -6.03
N LEU A 133 -18.56 13.21 -5.29
CA LEU A 133 -17.77 11.99 -5.05
C LEU A 133 -18.58 10.92 -4.29
N HIS A 134 -19.39 11.32 -3.32
CA HIS A 134 -20.29 10.42 -2.60
C HIS A 134 -21.30 9.76 -3.54
N ALA A 135 -21.95 10.55 -4.40
CA ALA A 135 -22.92 10.06 -5.37
C ALA A 135 -22.26 9.08 -6.39
N LEU A 136 -21.06 9.38 -6.85
CA LEU A 136 -20.32 8.48 -7.74
C LEU A 136 -19.93 7.18 -7.04
N ALA A 137 -19.43 7.25 -5.80
CA ALA A 137 -19.10 6.06 -5.03
C ALA A 137 -20.33 5.19 -4.80
N GLU A 138 -21.46 5.78 -4.41
CA GLU A 138 -22.74 5.05 -4.22
C GLU A 138 -23.21 4.36 -5.50
N LYS A 139 -23.05 5.02 -6.65
CA LYS A 139 -23.43 4.48 -7.97
C LYS A 139 -22.63 3.24 -8.36
N HIS A 140 -21.34 3.21 -8.01
CA HIS A 140 -20.40 2.15 -8.44
C HIS A 140 -20.07 1.12 -7.36
N ARG A 141 -20.51 1.34 -6.13
CA ARG A 141 -20.28 0.47 -4.98
C ARG A 141 -21.24 -0.71 -4.98
N PRO A 142 -20.77 -1.97 -4.94
CA PRO A 142 -21.64 -3.10 -4.63
C PRO A 142 -22.16 -3.04 -3.18
N GLU A 143 -23.32 -3.64 -2.94
CA GLU A 143 -23.86 -3.83 -1.59
C GLU A 143 -22.89 -4.62 -0.71
N GLY A 144 -22.72 -4.19 0.55
CA GLY A 144 -21.82 -4.84 1.51
C GLY A 144 -20.34 -4.54 1.32
N VAL A 145 -19.97 -3.63 0.41
CA VAL A 145 -18.60 -3.18 0.19
C VAL A 145 -18.42 -1.76 0.70
N GLY A 146 -17.39 -1.49 1.49
CA GLY A 146 -17.00 -0.14 1.89
C GLY A 146 -16.02 0.49 0.91
N LEU A 147 -16.14 1.80 0.70
CA LEU A 147 -15.21 2.60 -0.09
C LEU A 147 -14.74 3.81 0.70
N VAL A 148 -13.43 4.11 0.65
CA VAL A 148 -12.88 5.37 1.14
C VAL A 148 -12.15 6.07 0.00
N LEU A 149 -12.70 7.20 -0.44
CA LEU A 149 -12.13 8.02 -1.50
C LEU A 149 -10.95 8.83 -0.95
N ARG A 150 -9.82 8.74 -1.64
CA ARG A 150 -8.58 9.42 -1.28
C ARG A 150 -8.58 10.86 -1.79
N THR A 151 -7.58 11.64 -1.41
CA THR A 151 -7.44 13.04 -1.83
C THR A 151 -7.29 13.17 -3.34
N GLU A 152 -6.60 12.21 -3.95
CA GLU A 152 -6.34 12.14 -5.38
C GLU A 152 -7.62 11.95 -6.23
N ALA A 153 -8.73 11.57 -5.59
CA ALA A 153 -10.05 11.48 -6.24
C ALA A 153 -10.69 12.85 -6.52
N GLU A 154 -10.15 13.94 -5.96
CA GLU A 154 -10.68 15.29 -6.18
C GLU A 154 -10.59 15.70 -7.65
N GLY A 155 -11.75 16.06 -8.25
CA GLY A 155 -11.84 16.54 -9.63
C GLY A 155 -11.68 15.50 -10.72
N ILE A 156 -11.54 14.19 -10.40
CA ILE A 156 -11.40 13.14 -11.44
C ILE A 156 -12.73 12.88 -12.17
N PRO A 157 -12.67 12.47 -13.46
CA PRO A 157 -13.83 11.96 -14.18
C PRO A 157 -14.44 10.71 -13.56
N GLU A 158 -15.74 10.51 -13.76
CA GLU A 158 -16.47 9.34 -13.26
C GLU A 158 -15.86 8.02 -13.78
N GLU A 159 -15.50 7.98 -15.05
CA GLU A 159 -14.95 6.78 -15.71
C GLU A 159 -13.65 6.32 -15.05
N VAL A 160 -12.84 7.26 -14.59
CA VAL A 160 -11.56 6.98 -13.89
C VAL A 160 -11.82 6.38 -12.52
N LEU A 161 -12.75 6.96 -11.75
CA LEU A 161 -13.15 6.43 -10.46
C LEU A 161 -13.76 5.02 -10.58
N ALA A 162 -14.66 4.86 -11.54
CA ALA A 162 -15.31 3.57 -11.82
C ALA A 162 -14.30 2.48 -12.23
N ALA A 163 -13.29 2.84 -13.01
CA ALA A 163 -12.23 1.92 -13.41
C ALA A 163 -11.39 1.46 -12.21
N ASP A 164 -11.01 2.37 -11.29
CA ASP A 164 -10.25 2.03 -10.08
C ASP A 164 -11.07 1.10 -9.17
N ILE A 165 -12.35 1.42 -8.91
CA ILE A 165 -13.26 0.57 -8.14
C ILE A 165 -13.38 -0.82 -8.78
N THR A 166 -13.57 -0.89 -10.10
CA THR A 166 -13.72 -2.16 -10.84
C THR A 166 -12.45 -3.02 -10.73
N ALA A 167 -11.27 -2.41 -10.85
CA ALA A 167 -9.99 -3.11 -10.71
C ALA A 167 -9.84 -3.72 -9.31
N LEU A 168 -10.13 -2.94 -8.25
CA LEU A 168 -10.05 -3.41 -6.87
C LEU A 168 -11.05 -4.52 -6.56
N LEU A 169 -12.28 -4.43 -7.11
CA LEU A 169 -13.27 -5.51 -7.01
C LEU A 169 -12.81 -6.78 -7.71
N ALA A 170 -12.14 -6.66 -8.86
CA ALA A 170 -11.58 -7.81 -9.54
C ALA A 170 -10.47 -8.48 -8.73
N GLU A 171 -9.59 -7.71 -8.09
CA GLU A 171 -8.56 -8.24 -7.18
C GLU A 171 -9.19 -8.96 -5.98
N TRP A 172 -10.20 -8.36 -5.34
CA TRP A 172 -10.94 -9.01 -4.27
C TRP A 172 -11.58 -10.32 -4.72
N ASN A 173 -12.26 -10.36 -5.86
CA ASN A 173 -12.89 -11.56 -6.39
C ASN A 173 -11.91 -12.72 -6.60
N VAL A 174 -10.67 -12.43 -7.00
CA VAL A 174 -9.60 -13.44 -7.10
C VAL A 174 -9.27 -14.02 -5.73
N VAL A 175 -9.09 -13.16 -4.73
CA VAL A 175 -8.78 -13.57 -3.34
C VAL A 175 -9.94 -14.38 -2.76
N GLU A 176 -11.17 -13.91 -2.90
CA GLU A 176 -12.37 -14.59 -2.41
C GLU A 176 -12.53 -15.97 -3.05
N THR A 177 -12.41 -16.06 -4.37
CA THR A 177 -12.50 -17.33 -5.09
C THR A 177 -11.43 -18.31 -4.65
N LYS A 178 -10.19 -17.84 -4.48
CA LYS A 178 -9.07 -18.64 -4.02
C LYS A 178 -9.27 -19.13 -2.58
N SER A 179 -9.78 -18.26 -1.68
CA SER A 179 -10.04 -18.60 -0.28
C SER A 179 -11.07 -19.73 -0.14
N ARG A 180 -12.12 -19.72 -0.97
CA ARG A 180 -13.17 -20.77 -0.97
C ARG A 180 -12.68 -22.13 -1.48
N ARG A 181 -11.61 -22.17 -2.27
CA ARG A 181 -11.07 -23.39 -2.89
C ARG A 181 -9.84 -23.95 -2.20
N THR A 182 -9.28 -23.23 -1.25
CA THR A 182 -8.02 -23.56 -0.58
C THR A 182 -8.26 -23.88 0.89
N LYS A 183 -7.42 -24.76 1.47
CA LYS A 183 -7.45 -25.06 2.91
C LYS A 183 -6.36 -24.25 3.62
N ALA A 184 -6.67 -23.75 4.81
CA ALA A 184 -5.70 -23.06 5.66
C ALA A 184 -4.62 -24.04 6.21
N PRO A 185 -3.36 -23.58 6.39
CA PRO A 185 -2.89 -22.25 6.05
C PRO A 185 -2.59 -22.09 4.56
N ALA A 186 -2.87 -20.91 3.98
CA ALA A 186 -2.58 -20.62 2.57
C ALA A 186 -2.36 -19.14 2.30
N PHE A 187 -1.40 -18.84 1.45
CA PHE A 187 -1.15 -17.53 0.91
C PHE A 187 -2.13 -17.22 -0.24
N LEU A 188 -2.83 -16.11 -0.16
CA LEU A 188 -3.87 -15.74 -1.13
C LEU A 188 -3.49 -14.58 -2.03
N HIS A 189 -2.94 -13.50 -1.46
CA HIS A 189 -2.62 -12.26 -2.17
C HIS A 189 -1.35 -11.61 -1.62
N ARG A 190 -0.56 -11.03 -2.50
CA ARG A 190 0.60 -10.20 -2.16
C ARG A 190 0.31 -8.74 -2.50
N GLU A 191 0.63 -7.84 -1.59
CA GLU A 191 0.66 -6.41 -1.89
C GLU A 191 1.70 -6.12 -2.99
N LEU A 192 1.48 -5.04 -3.72
CA LEU A 192 2.41 -4.56 -4.74
C LEU A 192 3.82 -4.37 -4.15
N ASP A 193 4.84 -4.56 -4.97
CA ASP A 193 6.21 -4.22 -4.55
C ASP A 193 6.36 -2.73 -4.24
N LEU A 194 7.42 -2.36 -3.51
CA LEU A 194 7.62 -1.00 -3.05
C LEU A 194 7.57 0.01 -4.20
N SER A 195 8.18 -0.29 -5.33
CA SER A 195 8.28 0.64 -6.45
C SER A 195 6.92 1.04 -7.02
N VAL A 196 6.03 0.07 -7.23
CA VAL A 196 4.68 0.31 -7.74
C VAL A 196 3.79 0.94 -6.67
N ARG A 197 3.88 0.44 -5.43
CA ARG A 197 3.13 0.96 -4.27
C ARG A 197 3.46 2.43 -4.02
N MET A 198 4.73 2.82 -4.12
CA MET A 198 5.17 4.19 -3.94
C MET A 198 4.59 5.12 -5.00
N VAL A 199 4.58 4.71 -6.27
CA VAL A 199 3.94 5.52 -7.31
C VAL A 199 2.43 5.61 -7.04
N ARG A 200 1.75 4.52 -6.71
CA ARG A 200 0.33 4.54 -6.35
C ARG A 200 0.01 5.54 -5.24
N ASP A 201 0.86 5.60 -4.20
CA ASP A 201 0.57 6.33 -2.96
C ASP A 201 1.10 7.77 -2.96
N TYR A 202 2.20 8.06 -3.68
CA TYR A 202 2.87 9.36 -3.67
C TYR A 202 2.76 10.13 -4.99
N PHE A 203 2.19 9.51 -6.03
CA PHE A 203 1.99 10.20 -7.29
C PHE A 203 0.89 11.27 -7.14
N THR A 204 1.22 12.49 -7.53
CA THR A 204 0.29 13.61 -7.65
C THR A 204 0.46 14.26 -9.03
N LYS A 205 -0.47 15.10 -9.43
CA LYS A 205 -0.38 15.89 -10.69
C LYS A 205 0.86 16.79 -10.77
N ASP A 206 1.52 17.04 -9.63
CA ASP A 206 2.72 17.89 -9.57
C ASP A 206 4.00 17.08 -9.86
N VAL A 207 3.92 15.76 -10.00
CA VAL A 207 5.06 14.88 -10.35
C VAL A 207 5.34 14.98 -11.84
N GLU A 208 6.44 15.66 -12.18
CA GLU A 208 6.86 15.86 -13.57
C GLU A 208 7.73 14.72 -14.10
N GLU A 209 8.50 14.06 -13.23
CA GLU A 209 9.41 13.00 -13.63
C GLU A 209 9.45 11.86 -12.60
N ILE A 210 9.47 10.63 -13.11
CA ILE A 210 9.77 9.41 -12.35
C ILE A 210 11.02 8.78 -12.97
N VAL A 211 12.05 8.55 -12.15
CA VAL A 211 13.32 7.93 -12.56
C VAL A 211 13.46 6.57 -11.91
N VAL A 212 13.74 5.54 -12.69
CA VAL A 212 13.78 4.14 -12.20
C VAL A 212 15.02 3.44 -12.74
N ASP A 213 15.78 2.74 -11.90
CA ASP A 213 17.00 2.01 -12.27
C ASP A 213 16.80 0.53 -12.60
N SER A 214 15.61 -0.01 -12.37
CA SER A 214 15.23 -1.39 -12.69
C SER A 214 14.28 -1.44 -13.88
N ARG A 215 14.61 -2.24 -14.91
CA ARG A 215 13.73 -2.43 -16.07
C ARG A 215 12.39 -3.08 -15.69
N GLU A 216 12.41 -4.02 -14.75
CA GLU A 216 11.20 -4.69 -14.27
C GLU A 216 10.27 -3.70 -13.57
N ALA A 217 10.80 -2.88 -12.65
CA ALA A 217 10.03 -1.83 -11.97
C ALA A 217 9.56 -0.76 -12.98
N PHE A 218 10.38 -0.39 -13.96
CA PHE A 218 10.02 0.56 -15.01
C PHE A 218 8.76 0.10 -15.77
N HIS A 219 8.71 -1.14 -16.26
CA HIS A 219 7.55 -1.65 -16.99
C HIS A 219 6.29 -1.71 -16.14
N ARG A 220 6.40 -2.14 -14.88
CA ARG A 220 5.26 -2.16 -13.96
C ARG A 220 4.72 -0.76 -13.66
N ILE A 221 5.61 0.23 -13.51
CA ILE A 221 5.22 1.62 -13.28
C ILE A 221 4.58 2.19 -14.56
N GLU A 222 5.11 1.88 -15.73
CA GLU A 222 4.53 2.27 -17.03
C GLU A 222 3.08 1.77 -17.15
N GLU A 223 2.82 0.49 -16.84
CA GLU A 223 1.48 -0.10 -16.83
C GLU A 223 0.53 0.58 -15.83
N LEU A 224 1.05 1.02 -14.68
CA LEU A 224 0.28 1.76 -13.69
C LEU A 224 -0.07 3.17 -14.20
N LEU A 225 0.92 3.92 -14.73
CA LEU A 225 0.73 5.29 -15.21
C LEU A 225 -0.26 5.38 -16.37
N VAL A 226 -0.32 4.38 -17.26
CA VAL A 226 -1.33 4.31 -18.33
C VAL A 226 -2.77 4.33 -17.80
N LYS A 227 -2.98 3.84 -16.58
CA LYS A 227 -4.29 3.83 -15.91
C LYS A 227 -4.60 5.14 -15.17
N MET A 228 -3.65 6.08 -15.13
CA MET A 228 -3.72 7.34 -14.39
C MET A 228 -3.75 8.54 -15.35
N PRO A 229 -4.92 9.10 -15.72
CA PRO A 229 -5.01 10.20 -16.67
C PRO A 229 -4.18 11.43 -16.30
N GLN A 230 -4.05 11.72 -15.01
CA GLN A 230 -3.22 12.83 -14.53
C GLN A 230 -1.72 12.62 -14.75
N ALA A 231 -1.28 11.40 -15.05
CA ALA A 231 0.10 11.08 -15.38
C ALA A 231 0.47 11.34 -16.85
N ALA A 232 -0.49 11.83 -17.68
CA ALA A 232 -0.28 12.02 -19.11
C ALA A 232 0.89 12.95 -19.47
N GLN A 233 1.29 13.85 -18.57
CA GLN A 233 2.42 14.75 -18.74
C GLN A 233 3.66 14.34 -17.94
N THR A 234 3.59 13.28 -17.16
CA THR A 234 4.69 12.80 -16.33
C THR A 234 5.69 12.03 -17.21
N ARG A 235 6.94 12.38 -17.10
CA ARG A 235 8.03 11.70 -17.80
C ARG A 235 8.52 10.51 -16.99
N LEU A 236 8.29 9.29 -17.47
CA LEU A 236 8.94 8.09 -16.94
C LEU A 236 10.29 7.91 -17.64
N ARG A 237 11.37 7.82 -16.87
CA ARG A 237 12.74 7.69 -17.37
C ARG A 237 13.46 6.51 -16.73
N PHE A 238 14.04 5.68 -17.58
CA PHE A 238 14.96 4.65 -17.12
C PHE A 238 16.35 5.25 -16.84
N TRP A 239 16.94 4.90 -15.68
CA TRP A 239 18.31 5.30 -15.33
C TRP A 239 19.32 4.33 -15.94
N GLU A 240 20.16 4.81 -16.84
CA GLU A 240 21.19 4.01 -17.54
C GLU A 240 22.60 4.19 -16.95
N GLY A 241 22.73 5.00 -15.89
CA GLY A 241 24.02 5.23 -15.22
C GLY A 241 24.53 4.00 -14.48
N ASN A 242 25.87 3.89 -14.37
CA ASN A 242 26.52 2.80 -13.62
C ASN A 242 26.62 3.11 -12.12
N GLU A 243 26.36 4.33 -11.71
CA GLU A 243 26.37 4.76 -10.31
C GLU A 243 24.96 4.67 -9.69
N ASP A 244 24.93 4.67 -8.38
CA ASP A 244 23.68 4.73 -7.61
C ASP A 244 22.85 5.95 -8.04
N VAL A 245 21.58 5.73 -8.36
CA VAL A 245 20.70 6.79 -8.87
C VAL A 245 20.58 7.96 -7.88
N PHE A 246 20.52 7.70 -6.58
CA PHE A 246 20.46 8.77 -5.57
C PHE A 246 21.76 9.55 -5.46
N ALA A 247 22.92 8.88 -5.64
CA ALA A 247 24.22 9.53 -5.70
C ALA A 247 24.32 10.46 -6.90
N ALA A 248 23.88 10.02 -8.07
CA ALA A 248 23.85 10.82 -9.29
C ALA A 248 22.99 12.08 -9.17
N PHE A 249 21.96 12.05 -8.34
CA PHE A 249 21.11 13.20 -8.03
C PHE A 249 21.59 14.02 -6.81
N GLY A 250 22.75 13.69 -6.24
CA GLY A 250 23.37 14.47 -5.15
C GLY A 250 22.81 14.21 -3.76
N PHE A 251 22.09 13.11 -3.54
CA PHE A 251 21.41 12.79 -2.25
C PHE A 251 22.21 11.88 -1.32
N SER A 252 23.45 11.47 -1.68
CA SER A 252 24.27 10.55 -0.87
C SER A 252 24.46 11.03 0.56
N ASP A 253 24.88 12.29 0.76
CA ASP A 253 25.11 12.86 2.07
C ASP A 253 23.82 13.02 2.88
N THR A 254 22.73 13.42 2.22
CA THR A 254 21.42 13.54 2.85
C THR A 254 20.93 12.17 3.36
N ILE A 255 21.06 11.12 2.53
CA ILE A 255 20.66 9.76 2.90
C ILE A 255 21.56 9.20 4.01
N ALA A 256 22.86 9.45 3.96
CA ALA A 256 23.80 9.05 5.02
C ALA A 256 23.42 9.69 6.36
N ALA A 257 23.04 10.96 6.36
CA ALA A 257 22.61 11.70 7.55
C ALA A 257 21.32 11.13 8.18
N LEU A 258 20.42 10.49 7.40
CA LEU A 258 19.22 9.84 7.95
C LEU A 258 19.54 8.64 8.84
N SER A 259 20.73 8.07 8.73
CA SER A 259 21.22 6.96 9.57
C SER A 259 21.89 7.44 10.86
N ASP A 260 22.13 8.74 11.03
CA ASP A 260 22.73 9.30 12.22
C ASP A 260 21.71 9.28 13.39
N ARG A 261 22.22 9.00 14.59
CA ARG A 261 21.40 9.05 15.82
C ARG A 261 21.12 10.47 16.30
N ARG A 262 21.85 11.44 15.78
CA ARG A 262 21.72 12.86 16.10
C ARG A 262 21.15 13.60 14.91
N VAL A 263 20.08 14.31 15.12
CA VAL A 263 19.45 15.17 14.12
C VAL A 263 19.58 16.62 14.61
N ASN A 264 20.25 17.47 13.81
CA ASN A 264 20.29 18.89 14.07
C ASN A 264 18.99 19.53 13.61
N LEU A 265 18.20 20.04 14.53
CA LEU A 265 16.97 20.74 14.18
C LEU A 265 17.25 22.20 13.76
N PRO A 266 16.50 22.78 12.81
CA PRO A 266 16.66 24.18 12.40
C PRO A 266 16.49 25.18 13.54
N CYS A 267 15.82 24.80 14.63
CA CYS A 267 15.64 25.60 15.85
C CYS A 267 16.81 25.48 16.84
N GLY A 268 17.89 24.75 16.53
CA GLY A 268 19.09 24.62 17.38
C GLY A 268 18.99 23.55 18.46
N GLY A 269 18.20 22.54 18.26
CA GLY A 269 18.11 21.34 19.13
C GLY A 269 18.91 20.17 18.61
#